data_7b86b480d62e6d276722130cd5d0a00b
#
_entry.id   7b86b480d62e6d276722130cd5d0a00b
#
_cell.length_a   1.000
_cell.length_b   1.000
_cell.length_c   1.000
_cell.angle_alpha   90.00
_cell.angle_beta   90.00
_cell.angle_gamma   90.00
#
_symmetry.space_group_name_H-M   'P 1'
#
loop_
_entity.id
_entity.type
_entity.pdbx_description
1 polymer ?
#
loop_
_entity_poly.entity_id
_entity_poly.type
_entity_poly.pdbx_seq_one_letter_code
_entity_poly.pdbx_strand_id
1 'polypeptide(L)'
;MVTQTYKDIVTPELLRGAIENREFYGFLEDYHVIHCLLKMHKPKTMFEIGTNMGRGTKIIKNALGADSEVYSLDLPTELAHVSLQHPINEGHGDRVGHLCDLPFTQLRGDSMTFDFSQYPCEGYFIDGEHDFEHPFRESNEVLKLWPKLVIWHDSDIPEVWKAITESLKIAENKYQLFRVTDTRIAYAIRIDHA
;
A
#
# COMPACT_ATOMS: atom_id res chain seq x y z
N MET A 1 -11.44 12.98 -9.63
CA MET A 1 -10.94 12.85 -8.23
C MET A 1 -12.04 13.25 -7.27
N VAL A 2 -12.20 12.50 -6.18
CA VAL A 2 -13.13 12.79 -5.07
C VAL A 2 -12.29 13.01 -3.80
N THR A 3 -12.62 14.05 -3.05
CA THR A 3 -12.00 14.30 -1.73
C THR A 3 -12.92 13.74 -0.66
N GLN A 4 -12.36 12.96 0.26
CA GLN A 4 -13.02 12.41 1.43
C GLN A 4 -12.25 12.82 2.68
N THR A 5 -12.90 12.80 3.82
CA THR A 5 -12.26 12.99 5.13
C THR A 5 -12.03 11.63 5.79
N TYR A 6 -11.18 11.60 6.81
CA TYR A 6 -11.03 10.42 7.67
C TYR A 6 -12.39 9.87 8.15
N LYS A 7 -13.31 10.74 8.55
CA LYS A 7 -14.64 10.33 9.07
C LYS A 7 -15.57 9.74 8.02
N ASP A 8 -15.33 10.01 6.73
CA ASP A 8 -16.14 9.45 5.65
C ASP A 8 -15.83 7.95 5.44
N ILE A 9 -14.64 7.50 5.87
CA ILE A 9 -14.17 6.12 5.69
C ILE A 9 -14.17 5.36 7.00
N VAL A 10 -13.72 5.99 8.09
CA VAL A 10 -13.47 5.33 9.36
C VAL A 10 -14.71 5.38 10.24
N THR A 11 -15.34 4.22 10.41
CA THR A 11 -16.50 4.04 11.29
C THR A 11 -16.17 3.06 12.44
N PRO A 12 -16.83 3.17 13.60
CA PRO A 12 -16.59 2.25 14.70
C PRO A 12 -16.80 0.77 14.34
N GLU A 13 -17.69 0.50 13.39
CA GLU A 13 -17.95 -0.86 12.90
C GLU A 13 -16.77 -1.41 12.10
N LEU A 14 -16.25 -0.62 11.16
CA LEU A 14 -15.12 -1.01 10.32
C LEU A 14 -13.81 -1.09 11.09
N LEU A 15 -13.67 -0.32 12.19
CA LEU A 15 -12.48 -0.36 13.06
C LEU A 15 -12.39 -1.61 13.95
N ARG A 16 -13.41 -2.45 13.99
CA ARG A 16 -13.33 -3.66 14.81
C ARG A 16 -12.15 -4.54 14.40
N GLY A 17 -11.25 -4.78 15.37
CA GLY A 17 -10.01 -5.53 15.16
C GLY A 17 -8.88 -4.73 14.54
N ALA A 18 -9.03 -3.41 14.35
CA ALA A 18 -7.92 -2.55 13.97
C ALA A 18 -6.89 -2.44 15.11
N ILE A 19 -5.66 -2.10 14.74
CA ILE A 19 -4.58 -1.91 15.69
C ILE A 19 -4.71 -0.51 16.30
N GLU A 20 -4.68 -0.41 17.62
CA GLU A 20 -4.87 0.86 18.37
C GLU A 20 -3.57 1.40 19.03
N ASN A 21 -2.45 0.71 18.87
CA ASN A 21 -1.20 1.10 19.53
C ASN A 21 -0.48 2.23 18.81
N ARG A 22 -0.64 3.47 19.27
CA ARG A 22 0.01 4.67 18.71
C ARG A 22 1.53 4.69 18.87
N GLU A 23 2.07 4.09 19.90
CA GLU A 23 3.54 4.03 20.09
C GLU A 23 4.21 3.18 19.00
N PHE A 24 3.47 2.21 18.50
CA PHE A 24 3.92 1.31 17.46
C PHE A 24 3.72 1.89 16.05
N TYR A 25 2.67 2.72 15.86
CA TYR A 25 2.29 3.32 14.59
C TYR A 25 2.24 4.84 14.72
N GLY A 26 3.27 5.53 14.26
CA GLY A 26 3.37 7.00 14.33
C GLY A 26 2.21 7.74 13.67
N PHE A 27 1.56 7.13 12.66
CA PHE A 27 0.44 7.68 11.90
C PHE A 27 -0.75 6.72 11.92
N LEU A 28 -1.35 6.56 13.09
CA LEU A 28 -2.41 5.58 13.33
C LEU A 28 -3.63 5.81 12.43
N GLU A 29 -3.93 7.07 12.12
CA GLU A 29 -5.04 7.47 11.25
C GLU A 29 -4.91 6.89 9.84
N ASP A 30 -3.71 6.85 9.26
CA ASP A 30 -3.44 6.24 7.96
C ASP A 30 -3.76 4.74 7.99
N TYR A 31 -3.29 4.05 9.02
CA TYR A 31 -3.54 2.61 9.19
C TYR A 31 -5.00 2.28 9.44
N HIS A 32 -5.75 3.15 10.13
CA HIS A 32 -7.20 3.01 10.27
C HIS A 32 -7.92 3.11 8.93
N VAL A 33 -7.51 4.07 8.09
CA VAL A 33 -8.07 4.21 6.73
C VAL A 33 -7.78 2.97 5.90
N ILE A 34 -6.53 2.49 5.87
CA ILE A 34 -6.15 1.27 5.14
C ILE A 34 -7.00 0.08 5.63
N HIS A 35 -7.09 -0.12 6.95
CA HIS A 35 -7.90 -1.19 7.55
C HIS A 35 -9.35 -1.12 7.09
N CYS A 36 -9.97 0.06 7.17
CA CYS A 36 -11.37 0.26 6.78
C CYS A 36 -11.59 0.05 5.28
N LEU A 37 -10.71 0.54 4.41
CA LEU A 37 -10.77 0.30 2.97
C LEU A 37 -10.74 -1.19 2.65
N LEU A 38 -9.86 -1.95 3.31
CA LEU A 38 -9.76 -3.39 3.12
C LEU A 38 -11.02 -4.12 3.63
N LYS A 39 -11.59 -3.68 4.77
CA LYS A 39 -12.88 -4.21 5.26
C LYS A 39 -14.04 -3.93 4.31
N MET A 40 -14.05 -2.78 3.64
CA MET A 40 -15.11 -2.39 2.69
C MET A 40 -14.98 -3.16 1.36
N HIS A 41 -13.79 -3.22 0.79
CA HIS A 41 -13.57 -3.75 -0.56
C HIS A 41 -13.24 -5.25 -0.60
N LYS A 42 -12.77 -5.81 0.52
CA LYS A 42 -12.52 -7.25 0.74
C LYS A 42 -11.76 -7.94 -0.39
N PRO A 43 -10.60 -7.42 -0.83
CA PRO A 43 -9.80 -8.12 -1.80
C PRO A 43 -9.34 -9.47 -1.21
N LYS A 44 -9.40 -10.54 -1.98
CA LYS A 44 -8.95 -11.87 -1.55
C LYS A 44 -7.43 -11.99 -1.57
N THR A 45 -6.81 -11.26 -2.50
CA THR A 45 -5.36 -11.23 -2.69
C THR A 45 -4.87 -9.80 -2.63
N MET A 46 -3.79 -9.55 -1.89
CA MET A 46 -3.15 -8.25 -1.77
C MET A 46 -1.66 -8.33 -2.07
N PHE A 47 -1.16 -7.31 -2.74
CA PHE A 47 0.27 -7.11 -2.94
C PHE A 47 0.69 -5.79 -2.30
N GLU A 48 1.68 -5.82 -1.43
CA GLU A 48 2.31 -4.65 -0.81
C GLU A 48 3.68 -4.41 -1.44
N ILE A 49 3.96 -3.16 -1.79
CA ILE A 49 5.29 -2.70 -2.22
C ILE A 49 5.84 -1.83 -1.09
N GLY A 50 6.95 -2.25 -0.50
CA GLY A 50 7.53 -1.64 0.69
C GLY A 50 7.10 -2.36 1.98
N THR A 51 7.68 -3.53 2.26
CA THR A 51 7.41 -4.28 3.51
C THR A 51 7.93 -3.54 4.72
N ASN A 52 9.15 -2.97 4.61
CA ASN A 52 9.86 -2.40 5.74
C ASN A 52 9.81 -3.36 6.94
N MET A 53 9.45 -2.89 8.13
CA MET A 53 9.33 -3.72 9.32
C MET A 53 8.07 -4.61 9.34
N GLY A 54 7.15 -4.50 8.38
CA GLY A 54 5.93 -5.30 8.28
C GLY A 54 4.71 -4.71 8.99
N ARG A 55 4.70 -3.40 9.25
CA ARG A 55 3.54 -2.73 9.84
C ARG A 55 2.34 -2.71 8.90
N GLY A 56 2.55 -2.30 7.65
CA GLY A 56 1.54 -2.32 6.59
C GLY A 56 1.01 -3.73 6.37
N THR A 57 1.93 -4.70 6.22
CA THR A 57 1.59 -6.12 6.08
C THR A 57 0.70 -6.62 7.21
N LYS A 58 1.01 -6.26 8.46
CA LYS A 58 0.20 -6.64 9.63
C LYS A 58 -1.20 -6.04 9.59
N ILE A 59 -1.33 -4.77 9.19
CA ILE A 59 -2.64 -4.12 9.02
C ILE A 59 -3.46 -4.85 7.95
N ILE A 60 -2.86 -5.16 6.80
CA ILE A 60 -3.51 -5.88 5.71
C ILE A 60 -4.02 -7.24 6.19
N LYS A 61 -3.17 -8.02 6.84
CA LYS A 61 -3.55 -9.34 7.37
C LYS A 61 -4.64 -9.27 8.44
N ASN A 62 -4.58 -8.30 9.36
CA ASN A 62 -5.62 -8.11 10.38
C ASN A 62 -6.96 -7.70 9.76
N ALA A 63 -6.95 -6.86 8.72
CA ALA A 63 -8.18 -6.44 8.06
C ALA A 63 -8.84 -7.57 7.27
N LEU A 64 -8.07 -8.36 6.55
CA LEU A 64 -8.57 -9.37 5.62
C LEU A 64 -8.73 -10.76 6.26
N GLY A 65 -8.01 -11.04 7.35
CA GLY A 65 -8.03 -12.32 8.04
C GLY A 65 -6.97 -13.32 7.55
N ALA A 66 -6.87 -14.44 8.27
CA ALA A 66 -5.80 -15.43 8.07
C ALA A 66 -5.83 -16.08 6.67
N ASP A 67 -7.00 -16.27 6.10
CA ASP A 67 -7.20 -16.95 4.80
C ASP A 67 -6.88 -16.04 3.59
N SER A 68 -6.60 -14.76 3.81
CA SER A 68 -6.19 -13.86 2.74
C SER A 68 -4.78 -14.17 2.27
N GLU A 69 -4.56 -14.14 0.97
CA GLU A 69 -3.25 -14.27 0.36
C GLU A 69 -2.61 -12.87 0.26
N VAL A 70 -1.46 -12.70 0.91
CA VAL A 70 -0.74 -11.43 0.94
C VAL A 70 0.70 -11.66 0.54
N TYR A 71 1.12 -10.95 -0.50
CA TYR A 71 2.51 -10.81 -0.94
C TYR A 71 3.02 -9.45 -0.48
N SER A 72 4.27 -9.39 -0.04
CA SER A 72 4.90 -8.13 0.33
C SER A 72 6.32 -8.09 -0.21
N LEU A 73 6.63 -7.09 -1.02
CA LEU A 73 7.91 -6.92 -1.72
C LEU A 73 8.76 -5.89 -0.99
N ASP A 74 10.03 -6.22 -0.79
CA ASP A 74 11.04 -5.28 -0.32
C ASP A 74 12.39 -5.54 -1.02
N LEU A 75 13.27 -4.56 -0.96
CA LEU A 75 14.61 -4.70 -1.51
C LEU A 75 15.36 -5.91 -0.94
N PRO A 76 16.17 -6.60 -1.73
CA PRO A 76 17.14 -7.54 -1.22
C PRO A 76 18.05 -6.89 -0.17
N THR A 77 18.47 -7.66 0.82
CA THR A 77 19.32 -7.15 1.93
C THR A 77 20.57 -6.44 1.41
N GLU A 78 21.13 -6.93 0.31
CA GLU A 78 22.33 -6.39 -0.32
C GLU A 78 22.10 -5.01 -0.95
N LEU A 79 20.87 -4.69 -1.34
CA LEU A 79 20.47 -3.42 -1.94
C LEU A 79 19.84 -2.46 -0.94
N ALA A 80 19.44 -2.96 0.22
CA ALA A 80 18.74 -2.16 1.23
C ALA A 80 19.52 -0.93 1.74
N HIS A 81 20.85 -0.92 1.60
CA HIS A 81 21.72 0.21 1.96
C HIS A 81 21.82 1.30 0.86
N VAL A 82 21.22 1.07 -0.31
CA VAL A 82 21.25 2.01 -1.44
C VAL A 82 20.03 2.94 -1.43
N SER A 83 18.99 2.63 -0.66
CA SER A 83 17.87 3.56 -0.44
C SER A 83 18.37 4.83 0.24
N LEU A 84 18.40 5.92 -0.50
CA LEU A 84 19.10 7.15 -0.13
C LEU A 84 18.31 8.10 0.77
N GLN A 85 17.01 7.87 0.97
CA GLN A 85 16.14 8.82 1.67
C GLN A 85 16.00 8.57 3.16
N HIS A 86 16.23 7.34 3.60
CA HIS A 86 16.24 7.03 5.03
C HIS A 86 17.50 6.23 5.37
N PRO A 87 18.34 6.73 6.29
CA PRO A 87 19.45 5.94 6.79
C PRO A 87 18.88 4.66 7.40
N ILE A 88 19.08 3.56 6.70
CA ILE A 88 18.67 2.24 7.17
C ILE A 88 19.42 1.99 8.46
N ASN A 89 18.70 1.87 9.55
CA ASN A 89 19.26 1.45 10.81
C ASN A 89 19.94 0.10 10.60
N GLU A 90 21.12 -0.09 11.16
CA GLU A 90 21.83 -1.38 11.15
C GLU A 90 20.86 -2.51 11.48
N GLY A 91 20.78 -3.52 10.62
CA GLY A 91 19.86 -4.66 10.76
C GLY A 91 18.49 -4.52 10.08
N HIS A 92 18.24 -3.48 9.26
CA HIS A 92 16.98 -3.36 8.53
C HIS A 92 16.71 -4.58 7.64
N GLY A 93 17.69 -5.01 6.86
CA GLY A 93 17.56 -6.15 5.96
C GLY A 93 17.13 -7.46 6.65
N ASP A 94 17.61 -7.71 7.86
CA ASP A 94 17.26 -8.90 8.67
C ASP A 94 15.92 -8.74 9.40
N ARG A 95 15.38 -7.51 9.44
CA ARG A 95 14.14 -7.19 10.16
C ARG A 95 12.93 -6.96 9.26
N VAL A 96 13.10 -7.08 7.95
CA VAL A 96 11.98 -6.90 7.02
C VAL A 96 10.86 -7.86 7.36
N GLY A 97 9.67 -7.32 7.59
CA GLY A 97 8.46 -8.09 7.89
C GLY A 97 8.34 -8.60 9.34
N HIS A 98 9.36 -8.40 10.20
CA HIS A 98 9.41 -9.05 11.54
C HIS A 98 8.28 -8.62 12.50
N LEU A 99 7.61 -7.50 12.25
CA LEU A 99 6.49 -7.04 13.08
C LEU A 99 5.15 -7.68 12.66
N CYS A 100 5.09 -8.32 11.50
CA CYS A 100 3.93 -9.10 11.09
C CYS A 100 4.08 -10.54 11.58
N ASP A 101 3.32 -10.88 12.63
CA ASP A 101 3.25 -12.22 13.24
C ASP A 101 2.23 -13.15 12.55
N LEU A 102 1.58 -12.67 11.50
CA LEU A 102 0.63 -13.42 10.69
C LEU A 102 1.30 -13.95 9.41
N PRO A 103 0.88 -15.09 8.87
CA PRO A 103 1.51 -15.65 7.68
C PRO A 103 1.26 -14.77 6.44
N PHE A 104 2.33 -14.45 5.73
CA PHE A 104 2.33 -13.78 4.43
C PHE A 104 3.53 -14.27 3.60
N THR A 105 3.57 -13.94 2.32
CA THR A 105 4.70 -14.29 1.44
C THR A 105 5.61 -13.08 1.28
N GLN A 106 6.80 -13.14 1.90
CA GLN A 106 7.84 -12.13 1.68
C GLN A 106 8.53 -12.37 0.34
N LEU A 107 8.52 -11.35 -0.51
CA LEU A 107 9.28 -11.31 -1.77
C LEU A 107 10.46 -10.36 -1.62
N ARG A 108 11.53 -10.63 -2.37
CA ARG A 108 12.73 -9.81 -2.43
C ARG A 108 13.01 -9.40 -3.87
N GLY A 109 13.10 -8.10 -4.10
CA GLY A 109 13.34 -7.55 -5.43
C GLY A 109 13.29 -6.04 -5.42
N ASP A 110 13.87 -5.46 -6.45
CA ASP A 110 13.78 -4.04 -6.75
C ASP A 110 12.48 -3.78 -7.51
N SER A 111 11.58 -2.96 -6.95
CA SER A 111 10.31 -2.62 -7.58
C SER A 111 10.46 -1.99 -8.96
N MET A 112 11.62 -1.37 -9.24
CA MET A 112 11.94 -0.79 -10.55
C MET A 112 12.17 -1.84 -11.65
N THR A 113 12.44 -3.09 -11.30
CA THR A 113 12.69 -4.18 -12.25
C THR A 113 11.79 -5.39 -12.01
N PHE A 114 11.02 -5.39 -10.94
CA PHE A 114 10.16 -6.52 -10.56
C PHE A 114 9.03 -6.75 -11.58
N ASP A 115 8.78 -8.01 -11.89
CA ASP A 115 7.69 -8.42 -12.77
C ASP A 115 6.41 -8.71 -11.95
N PHE A 116 5.59 -7.69 -11.77
CA PHE A 116 4.32 -7.79 -11.04
C PHE A 116 3.30 -8.71 -11.72
N SER A 117 3.45 -9.01 -13.02
CA SER A 117 2.52 -9.87 -13.75
C SER A 117 2.49 -11.33 -13.25
N GLN A 118 3.53 -11.73 -12.53
CA GLN A 118 3.59 -13.04 -11.87
C GLN A 118 2.71 -13.14 -10.61
N TYR A 119 2.26 -11.99 -10.10
CA TYR A 119 1.47 -11.89 -8.85
C TYR A 119 0.22 -11.03 -9.07
N PRO A 120 -0.72 -11.43 -9.96
CA PRO A 120 -1.93 -10.65 -10.17
C PRO A 120 -2.82 -10.69 -8.94
N CYS A 121 -3.00 -9.55 -8.29
CA CYS A 121 -3.79 -9.41 -7.07
C CYS A 121 -5.04 -8.56 -7.28
N GLU A 122 -6.05 -8.78 -6.44
CA GLU A 122 -7.27 -7.97 -6.43
C GLU A 122 -7.05 -6.57 -5.86
N GLY A 123 -6.05 -6.43 -4.97
CA GLY A 123 -5.68 -5.15 -4.38
C GLY A 123 -4.17 -4.98 -4.27
N TYR A 124 -3.74 -3.71 -4.30
CA TYR A 124 -2.34 -3.32 -4.14
C TYR A 124 -2.21 -2.20 -3.12
N PHE A 125 -1.15 -2.24 -2.33
CA PHE A 125 -0.73 -1.17 -1.42
C PHE A 125 0.69 -0.76 -1.78
N ILE A 126 0.88 0.51 -2.17
CA ILE A 126 2.14 1.09 -2.62
C ILE A 126 2.64 2.02 -1.53
N ASP A 127 3.72 1.61 -0.85
CA ASP A 127 4.36 2.29 0.29
C ASP A 127 5.89 2.08 0.24
N GLY A 128 6.46 2.24 -0.96
CA GLY A 128 7.88 2.06 -1.23
C GLY A 128 8.69 3.35 -1.10
N GLU A 129 9.41 3.73 -2.14
CA GLU A 129 10.21 4.96 -2.20
C GLU A 129 9.32 6.18 -2.50
N HIS A 130 9.75 7.38 -2.06
CA HIS A 130 8.93 8.60 -2.09
C HIS A 130 9.37 9.63 -3.15
N ASP A 131 10.17 9.23 -4.13
CA ASP A 131 10.46 10.03 -5.31
C ASP A 131 9.30 9.97 -6.32
N PHE A 132 9.49 10.50 -7.53
CA PHE A 132 8.49 10.42 -8.58
C PHE A 132 8.57 9.08 -9.35
N GLU A 133 9.76 8.59 -9.63
CA GLU A 133 10.02 7.49 -10.56
C GLU A 133 9.49 6.15 -10.05
N HIS A 134 9.72 5.84 -8.77
CA HIS A 134 9.28 4.57 -8.16
C HIS A 134 7.77 4.46 -8.12
N PRO A 135 7.02 5.36 -7.43
CA PRO A 135 5.55 5.23 -7.37
C PRO A 135 4.90 5.40 -8.75
N PHE A 136 5.52 6.13 -9.69
CA PHE A 136 5.01 6.24 -11.06
C PHE A 136 5.12 4.91 -11.81
N ARG A 137 6.29 4.26 -11.77
CA ARG A 137 6.47 2.95 -12.40
C ARG A 137 5.61 1.89 -11.74
N GLU A 138 5.66 1.81 -10.42
CA GLU A 138 4.88 0.84 -9.63
C GLU A 138 3.38 0.95 -9.94
N SER A 139 2.85 2.17 -9.90
CA SER A 139 1.45 2.43 -10.24
C SER A 139 1.09 2.00 -11.66
N ASN A 140 1.94 2.32 -12.65
CA ASN A 140 1.67 1.94 -14.04
C ASN A 140 1.67 0.41 -14.23
N GLU A 141 2.64 -0.31 -13.63
CA GLU A 141 2.69 -1.77 -13.74
C GLU A 141 1.48 -2.42 -13.04
N VAL A 142 1.15 -1.94 -11.85
CA VAL A 142 0.00 -2.44 -11.08
C VAL A 142 -1.33 -2.17 -11.80
N LEU A 143 -1.55 -0.96 -12.31
CA LEU A 143 -2.80 -0.60 -12.98
C LEU A 143 -3.05 -1.40 -14.28
N LYS A 144 -2.00 -1.88 -14.96
CA LYS A 144 -2.11 -2.80 -16.10
C LYS A 144 -2.72 -4.16 -15.72
N LEU A 145 -2.55 -4.59 -14.47
CA LEU A 145 -3.08 -5.86 -13.96
C LEU A 145 -4.56 -5.78 -13.59
N TRP A 146 -5.16 -4.60 -13.71
CA TRP A 146 -6.58 -4.39 -13.53
C TRP A 146 -7.12 -4.72 -12.12
N PRO A 147 -6.45 -4.30 -11.03
CA PRO A 147 -6.93 -4.56 -9.68
C PRO A 147 -8.26 -3.86 -9.37
N LYS A 148 -8.98 -4.34 -8.37
CA LYS A 148 -10.20 -3.71 -7.87
C LYS A 148 -9.89 -2.46 -7.03
N LEU A 149 -8.77 -2.51 -6.29
CA LEU A 149 -8.37 -1.49 -5.32
C LEU A 149 -6.86 -1.25 -5.42
N VAL A 150 -6.47 0.01 -5.48
CA VAL A 150 -5.07 0.43 -5.27
C VAL A 150 -5.06 1.48 -4.16
N ILE A 151 -4.17 1.31 -3.18
CA ILE A 151 -3.96 2.23 -2.06
C ILE A 151 -2.52 2.75 -2.15
N TRP A 152 -2.32 4.05 -1.98
CA TRP A 152 -1.02 4.70 -1.90
C TRP A 152 -0.87 5.37 -0.54
N HIS A 153 0.30 5.19 0.06
CA HIS A 153 0.75 5.95 1.20
C HIS A 153 1.47 7.24 0.75
N ASP A 154 1.76 8.14 1.67
CA ASP A 154 2.51 9.38 1.45
C ASP A 154 1.99 10.27 0.29
N SER A 155 0.70 10.23 0.03
CA SER A 155 0.04 11.05 -1.00
C SER A 155 0.07 12.55 -0.70
N ASP A 156 0.53 12.98 0.48
CA ASP A 156 0.82 14.36 0.83
C ASP A 156 2.16 14.85 0.27
N ILE A 157 3.06 13.94 -0.11
CA ILE A 157 4.33 14.25 -0.78
C ILE A 157 4.05 14.62 -2.25
N PRO A 158 4.50 15.81 -2.73
CA PRO A 158 4.18 16.27 -4.07
C PRO A 158 4.60 15.32 -5.20
N GLU A 159 5.77 14.68 -5.07
CA GLU A 159 6.32 13.74 -6.03
C GLU A 159 5.46 12.48 -6.14
N VAL A 160 5.06 11.91 -4.99
CA VAL A 160 4.16 10.75 -4.91
C VAL A 160 2.78 11.11 -5.49
N TRP A 161 2.24 12.27 -5.10
CA TRP A 161 0.95 12.73 -5.63
C TRP A 161 0.98 12.91 -7.14
N LYS A 162 2.05 13.49 -7.67
CA LYS A 162 2.26 13.64 -9.12
C LYS A 162 2.31 12.28 -9.80
N ALA A 163 3.05 11.32 -9.25
CA ALA A 163 3.14 9.97 -9.77
C ALA A 163 1.78 9.28 -9.86
N ILE A 164 0.97 9.35 -8.80
CA ILE A 164 -0.39 8.79 -8.75
C ILE A 164 -1.27 9.41 -9.85
N THR A 165 -1.29 10.73 -9.93
CA THR A 165 -2.19 11.42 -10.87
C THR A 165 -1.80 11.22 -12.31
N GLU A 166 -0.51 11.18 -12.64
CA GLU A 166 -0.03 10.90 -14.00
C GLU A 166 -0.30 9.44 -14.41
N SER A 167 -0.11 8.48 -13.50
CA SER A 167 -0.40 7.07 -13.77
C SER A 167 -1.89 6.84 -14.05
N LEU A 168 -2.76 7.49 -13.30
CA LEU A 168 -4.21 7.35 -13.50
C LEU A 168 -4.70 8.03 -14.79
N LYS A 169 -4.02 9.06 -15.30
CA LYS A 169 -4.29 9.58 -16.65
C LYS A 169 -3.98 8.55 -17.73
N ILE A 170 -2.87 7.83 -17.59
CA ILE A 170 -2.49 6.74 -18.50
C ILE A 170 -3.51 5.60 -18.46
N ALA A 171 -4.07 5.32 -17.30
CA ALA A 171 -5.12 4.31 -17.12
C ALA A 171 -6.50 4.73 -17.69
N GLU A 172 -6.59 5.85 -18.43
CA GLU A 172 -7.75 6.27 -19.22
C GLU A 172 -9.08 6.35 -18.46
N ASN A 173 -9.06 6.93 -17.26
CA ASN A 173 -10.25 7.08 -16.41
C ASN A 173 -10.97 5.77 -16.00
N LYS A 174 -10.27 4.66 -16.08
CA LYS A 174 -10.80 3.35 -15.64
C LYS A 174 -10.88 3.19 -14.12
N TYR A 175 -10.40 4.19 -13.39
CA TYR A 175 -10.37 4.22 -11.93
C TYR A 175 -10.94 5.52 -11.39
N GLN A 176 -11.72 5.43 -10.33
CA GLN A 176 -12.12 6.58 -9.52
C GLN A 176 -11.08 6.84 -8.45
N LEU A 177 -10.38 7.97 -8.53
CA LEU A 177 -9.39 8.40 -7.53
C LEU A 177 -10.07 9.12 -6.36
N PHE A 178 -9.66 8.75 -5.15
CA PHE A 178 -10.02 9.38 -3.88
C PHE A 178 -8.76 9.83 -3.15
N ARG A 179 -8.83 10.99 -2.50
CA ARG A 179 -7.82 11.47 -1.56
C ARG A 179 -8.47 11.66 -0.19
N VAL A 180 -7.86 11.10 0.85
CA VAL A 180 -8.37 11.19 2.21
C VAL A 180 -7.63 12.33 2.92
N THR A 181 -8.32 13.44 3.15
CA THR A 181 -7.76 14.58 3.89
C THR A 181 -7.51 14.19 5.35
N ASP A 182 -6.60 14.89 5.99
CA ASP A 182 -6.13 14.64 7.36
C ASP A 182 -5.35 13.30 7.52
N THR A 183 -5.00 12.68 6.39
CA THR A 183 -4.15 11.49 6.29
C THR A 183 -3.21 11.60 5.11
N ARG A 184 -2.29 10.64 4.99
CA ARG A 184 -1.37 10.52 3.86
C ARG A 184 -1.85 9.50 2.82
N ILE A 185 -3.12 9.11 2.87
CA ILE A 185 -3.68 8.05 2.03
C ILE A 185 -4.42 8.62 0.82
N ALA A 186 -4.10 8.06 -0.34
CA ALA A 186 -4.94 8.10 -1.53
C ALA A 186 -5.30 6.67 -1.93
N TYR A 187 -6.43 6.50 -2.61
CA TYR A 187 -6.80 5.20 -3.15
C TYR A 187 -7.61 5.34 -4.44
N ALA A 188 -7.60 4.30 -5.23
CA ALA A 188 -8.43 4.23 -6.42
C ALA A 188 -9.20 2.92 -6.48
N ILE A 189 -10.43 3.02 -6.95
CA ILE A 189 -11.34 1.90 -7.17
C ILE A 189 -11.59 1.78 -8.66
N ARG A 190 -11.50 0.57 -9.18
CA ARG A 190 -11.81 0.28 -10.58
C ARG A 190 -13.28 0.59 -10.86
N ILE A 191 -13.52 1.29 -11.97
CA ILE A 191 -14.86 1.55 -12.49
C ILE A 191 -15.22 0.37 -13.37
N ASP A 192 -16.06 -0.54 -12.86
CA ASP A 192 -16.64 -1.59 -13.70
C ASP A 192 -17.77 -0.95 -14.54
N HIS A 193 -17.53 -0.79 -15.82
CA HIS A 193 -18.59 -0.40 -16.74
C HIS A 193 -19.58 -1.58 -16.85
N ALA A 194 -20.80 -1.36 -16.38
CA ALA A 194 -21.92 -2.29 -16.53
C ALA A 194 -22.29 -2.51 -18.00
#